data_86d8932b81bfc6ccc43ef9768e4a36db
#
_entry.id   86d8932b81bfc6ccc43ef9768e4a36db
#
_cell.length_a   1.000
_cell.length_b   1.000
_cell.length_c   1.000
_cell.angle_alpha   90.00
_cell.angle_beta   90.00
_cell.angle_gamma   90.00
#
_symmetry.space_group_name_H-M   'P 1'
#
loop_
_entity.id
_entity.type
_entity.pdbx_description
1 polymer ?
#
loop_
_entity_poly.entity_id
_entity_poly.type
_entity_poly.pdbx_seq_one_letter_code
_entity_poly.pdbx_strand_id
1 'polypeptide(L)'
;MTSCEVFRRLLGAAVDGELQGDEATAFDAHAAGCIACRRLLEEERALARELERALPRPQAPAGLRERMTALLEEAPLPPRAARARTWWAAAAAAVVLLAVALQLARSPARSGPPSGLATAAADAHLRFLSGQLPLEVGSSSGEEVTRWFQGRVPFHLTLPDYPVGPGERKFYRLLGGRLVNVGGDYGAFVAYRLDDERPISLLVTSVGQQRPSGGEVTSFGNLTFHQQSVNGLKVITWSDNGLSYALASDLTVQGARSCMVCHGSPEERRRIEGFTEPTPPGPI
;
A
#
# COMPACT_ATOMS: atom_id res chain seq x y z
N MET A 1 -12.20 13.33 18.42
CA MET A 1 -11.00 13.43 19.31
C MET A 1 -9.85 12.72 18.62
N THR A 2 -8.76 13.39 18.39
CA THR A 2 -7.57 12.83 17.74
C THR A 2 -6.89 11.82 18.69
N SER A 3 -6.55 10.63 18.21
CA SER A 3 -5.79 9.66 19.01
C SER A 3 -4.30 9.98 19.01
N CYS A 4 -3.54 9.45 20.00
CA CYS A 4 -2.07 9.63 20.01
C CYS A 4 -1.39 9.05 18.76
N GLU A 5 -1.98 8.07 18.11
CA GLU A 5 -1.47 7.51 16.86
C GLU A 5 -1.64 8.46 15.69
N VAL A 6 -2.82 9.07 15.56
CA VAL A 6 -3.08 10.10 14.53
C VAL A 6 -2.18 11.32 14.77
N PHE A 7 -2.01 11.73 16.04
CA PHE A 7 -1.10 12.82 16.41
C PHE A 7 0.34 12.57 15.92
N ARG A 8 0.89 11.37 16.17
CA ARG A 8 2.25 11.01 15.71
C ARG A 8 2.40 11.03 14.20
N ARG A 9 1.35 10.63 13.48
CA ARG A 9 1.35 10.64 12.01
C ARG A 9 1.40 12.06 11.44
N LEU A 10 0.77 13.00 12.11
CA LEU A 10 0.69 14.40 11.70
C LEU A 10 1.86 15.25 12.21
N LEU A 11 2.73 14.68 13.07
CA LEU A 11 3.77 15.40 13.78
C LEU A 11 4.74 16.16 12.86
N GLY A 12 5.21 15.50 11.78
CA GLY A 12 6.11 16.13 10.79
C GLY A 12 5.44 17.32 10.13
N ALA A 13 4.22 17.14 9.60
CA ALA A 13 3.47 18.22 8.96
C ALA A 13 3.18 19.40 9.94
N ALA A 14 2.97 19.09 11.23
CA ALA A 14 2.80 20.12 12.26
C ALA A 14 4.06 20.91 12.54
N VAL A 15 5.23 20.25 12.51
CA VAL A 15 6.53 20.90 12.70
C VAL A 15 6.88 21.78 11.51
N ASP A 16 6.56 21.34 10.29
CA ASP A 16 6.80 22.06 9.04
C ASP A 16 5.77 23.18 8.78
N GLY A 17 4.71 23.27 9.59
CA GLY A 17 3.66 24.29 9.46
C GLY A 17 2.69 24.02 8.30
N GLU A 18 2.59 22.78 7.85
CA GLU A 18 1.74 22.36 6.71
C GLU A 18 0.32 22.00 7.12
N LEU A 19 0.02 21.83 8.41
CA LEU A 19 -1.33 21.55 8.88
C LEU A 19 -2.23 22.77 8.74
N GLN A 20 -3.47 22.59 8.23
CA GLN A 20 -4.44 23.66 8.02
C GLN A 20 -5.85 23.26 8.50
N GLY A 21 -6.68 24.25 8.78
CA GLY A 21 -8.09 24.08 9.08
C GLY A 21 -8.39 23.22 10.31
N ASP A 22 -9.37 22.32 10.15
CA ASP A 22 -9.86 21.45 11.24
C ASP A 22 -8.79 20.46 11.73
N GLU A 23 -7.87 20.05 10.85
CA GLU A 23 -6.79 19.11 11.20
C GLU A 23 -5.78 19.76 12.15
N ALA A 24 -5.37 21.00 11.88
CA ALA A 24 -4.51 21.79 12.78
C ALA A 24 -5.19 21.98 14.13
N THR A 25 -6.46 22.38 14.13
CA THR A 25 -7.26 22.60 15.36
C THR A 25 -7.35 21.32 16.20
N ALA A 26 -7.60 20.16 15.57
CA ALA A 26 -7.69 18.89 16.26
C ALA A 26 -6.33 18.42 16.79
N PHE A 27 -5.24 18.69 16.07
CA PHE A 27 -3.88 18.42 16.48
C PHE A 27 -3.50 19.23 17.73
N ASP A 28 -3.74 20.54 17.71
CA ASP A 28 -3.44 21.45 18.84
C ASP A 28 -4.26 21.12 20.08
N ALA A 29 -5.54 20.80 19.91
CA ALA A 29 -6.40 20.35 21.01
C ALA A 29 -5.89 19.07 21.66
N HIS A 30 -5.36 18.14 20.87
CA HIS A 30 -4.74 16.93 21.41
C HIS A 30 -3.43 17.23 22.15
N ALA A 31 -2.56 18.07 21.61
CA ALA A 31 -1.32 18.50 22.26
C ALA A 31 -1.60 19.19 23.60
N ALA A 32 -2.66 19.98 23.69
CA ALA A 32 -3.08 20.63 24.94
C ALA A 32 -3.53 19.62 26.01
N GLY A 33 -4.20 18.53 25.59
CA GLY A 33 -4.77 17.53 26.50
C GLY A 33 -3.86 16.35 26.83
N CYS A 34 -2.77 16.12 26.07
CA CYS A 34 -1.90 14.96 26.24
C CYS A 34 -0.44 15.36 26.50
N ILE A 35 0.03 15.18 27.73
CA ILE A 35 1.41 15.56 28.15
C ILE A 35 2.47 14.85 27.31
N ALA A 36 2.28 13.55 27.01
CA ALA A 36 3.24 12.75 26.23
C ALA A 36 3.38 13.26 24.78
N CYS A 37 2.26 13.59 24.14
CA CYS A 37 2.25 14.09 22.76
C CYS A 37 2.79 15.55 22.68
N ARG A 38 2.50 16.38 23.67
CA ARG A 38 3.08 17.72 23.76
C ARG A 38 4.59 17.68 23.89
N ARG A 39 5.11 16.82 24.77
CA ARG A 39 6.56 16.65 24.93
C ARG A 39 7.22 16.18 23.64
N LEU A 40 6.63 15.21 22.94
CA LEU A 40 7.13 14.76 21.65
C LEU A 40 7.18 15.89 20.61
N LEU A 41 6.14 16.73 20.55
CA LEU A 41 6.12 17.91 19.66
C LEU A 41 7.21 18.91 20.01
N GLU A 42 7.47 19.14 21.30
CA GLU A 42 8.55 20.05 21.75
C GLU A 42 9.94 19.51 21.38
N GLU A 43 10.17 18.20 21.52
CA GLU A 43 11.41 17.53 21.13
C GLU A 43 11.64 17.63 19.62
N GLU A 44 10.63 17.35 18.79
CA GLU A 44 10.74 17.46 17.32
C GLU A 44 10.95 18.90 16.86
N ARG A 45 10.27 19.87 17.46
CA ARG A 45 10.51 21.29 17.17
C ARG A 45 11.91 21.75 17.58
N ALA A 46 12.47 21.21 18.66
CA ALA A 46 13.83 21.48 19.07
C ALA A 46 14.84 20.95 18.06
N LEU A 47 14.66 19.71 17.59
CA LEU A 47 15.49 19.09 16.57
C LEU A 47 15.42 19.87 15.24
N ALA A 48 14.24 20.26 14.79
CA ALA A 48 14.07 21.05 13.57
C ALA A 48 14.84 22.37 13.64
N ARG A 49 14.77 23.09 14.78
CA ARG A 49 15.56 24.35 14.99
C ARG A 49 17.05 24.11 14.99
N GLU A 50 17.54 22.98 15.52
CA GLU A 50 18.97 22.64 15.47
C GLU A 50 19.42 22.34 14.04
N LEU A 51 18.63 21.58 13.29
CA LEU A 51 18.90 21.31 11.88
C LEU A 51 18.92 22.59 11.04
N GLU A 52 17.96 23.51 11.25
CA GLU A 52 17.97 24.81 10.57
C GLU A 52 19.23 25.64 10.84
N ARG A 53 19.79 25.54 12.04
CA ARG A 53 21.06 26.26 12.41
C ARG A 53 22.29 25.57 11.84
N ALA A 54 22.26 24.22 11.77
CA ALA A 54 23.44 23.45 11.35
C ALA A 54 23.56 23.37 9.82
N LEU A 55 22.41 23.40 9.08
CA LEU A 55 22.40 23.31 7.64
C LEU A 55 22.70 24.67 6.99
N PRO A 56 23.65 24.75 6.03
CA PRO A 56 23.90 25.96 5.30
C PRO A 56 22.69 26.34 4.45
N ARG A 57 22.20 27.56 4.59
CA ARG A 57 21.14 28.07 3.72
C ARG A 57 21.72 28.39 2.34
N PRO A 58 21.27 27.74 1.27
CA PRO A 58 21.72 28.08 -0.07
C PRO A 58 21.36 29.54 -0.38
N GLN A 59 22.32 30.31 -0.85
CA GLN A 59 22.03 31.65 -1.31
C GLN A 59 21.32 31.62 -2.66
N ALA A 60 20.25 32.37 -2.78
CA ALA A 60 19.58 32.52 -4.05
C ALA A 60 20.53 33.14 -5.09
N PRO A 61 20.54 32.69 -6.35
CA PRO A 61 21.36 33.32 -7.39
C PRO A 61 21.08 34.82 -7.50
N ALA A 62 22.15 35.60 -7.72
CA ALA A 62 22.00 37.03 -7.94
C ALA A 62 21.01 37.30 -9.10
N GLY A 63 20.17 38.30 -8.94
CA GLY A 63 19.14 38.66 -9.93
C GLY A 63 17.91 37.75 -9.99
N LEU A 64 17.77 36.73 -9.10
CA LEU A 64 16.57 35.90 -9.09
C LEU A 64 15.32 36.70 -8.71
N ARG A 65 15.46 37.61 -7.75
CA ARG A 65 14.34 38.46 -7.29
C ARG A 65 13.89 39.39 -8.43
N GLU A 66 14.83 40.05 -9.12
CA GLU A 66 14.56 40.94 -10.24
C GLU A 66 13.86 40.18 -11.40
N ARG A 67 14.34 38.97 -11.72
CA ARG A 67 13.70 38.15 -12.77
C ARG A 67 12.30 37.72 -12.40
N MET A 68 12.07 37.37 -11.14
CA MET A 68 10.71 37.03 -10.67
C MET A 68 9.78 38.24 -10.69
N THR A 69 10.26 39.42 -10.27
CA THR A 69 9.47 40.65 -10.31
C THR A 69 9.14 41.04 -11.75
N ALA A 70 10.10 40.96 -12.67
CA ALA A 70 9.87 41.23 -14.09
C ALA A 70 8.80 40.30 -14.71
N LEU A 71 8.85 39.00 -14.39
CA LEU A 71 7.85 38.03 -14.83
C LEU A 71 6.42 38.34 -14.30
N LEU A 72 6.32 38.89 -13.11
CA LEU A 72 5.04 39.30 -12.52
C LEU A 72 4.52 40.61 -13.13
N GLU A 73 5.43 41.54 -13.52
CA GLU A 73 5.09 42.80 -14.17
C GLU A 73 4.75 42.63 -15.65
N GLU A 74 5.39 41.66 -16.33
CA GLU A 74 5.09 41.31 -17.74
C GLU A 74 3.79 40.53 -17.90
N ALA A 75 3.15 40.06 -16.83
CA ALA A 75 1.85 39.40 -16.93
C ALA A 75 0.78 40.43 -17.35
N PRO A 76 0.31 40.45 -18.60
CA PRO A 76 -0.64 41.46 -19.06
C PRO A 76 -1.96 41.29 -18.30
N LEU A 77 -2.35 42.31 -17.55
CA LEU A 77 -3.70 42.37 -17.00
C LEU A 77 -4.69 42.29 -18.14
N PRO A 78 -5.64 41.37 -18.15
CA PRO A 78 -6.57 41.26 -19.26
C PRO A 78 -7.36 42.55 -19.44
N PRO A 79 -7.44 43.10 -20.67
CA PRO A 79 -8.14 44.33 -20.93
C PRO A 79 -9.64 44.15 -20.54
N ARG A 80 -10.20 45.17 -19.89
CA ARG A 80 -11.61 45.22 -19.42
C ARG A 80 -12.70 45.09 -20.52
N ALA A 81 -12.38 44.75 -21.75
CA ALA A 81 -13.29 44.66 -22.86
C ALA A 81 -13.46 43.22 -23.33
N ALA A 82 -14.26 42.42 -22.65
CA ALA A 82 -14.87 41.22 -23.27
C ALA A 82 -15.91 40.54 -22.39
N ARG A 83 -16.99 41.23 -22.05
CA ARG A 83 -18.18 40.57 -21.44
C ARG A 83 -18.80 39.46 -22.33
N ALA A 84 -18.48 39.43 -23.61
CA ALA A 84 -18.97 38.39 -24.53
C ALA A 84 -18.11 37.12 -24.59
N ARG A 85 -16.82 37.17 -24.18
CA ARG A 85 -15.92 35.98 -24.15
C ARG A 85 -15.97 35.17 -22.85
N THR A 86 -16.55 35.74 -21.79
CA THR A 86 -16.64 35.06 -20.49
C THR A 86 -17.58 33.86 -20.48
N TRP A 87 -18.60 33.85 -21.37
CA TRP A 87 -19.53 32.72 -21.47
C TRP A 87 -18.88 31.48 -22.06
N TRP A 88 -18.00 31.64 -23.04
CA TRP A 88 -17.23 30.52 -23.62
C TRP A 88 -16.15 30.01 -22.67
N ALA A 89 -15.50 30.93 -21.93
CA ALA A 89 -14.52 30.54 -20.89
C ALA A 89 -15.20 29.83 -19.71
N ALA A 90 -16.40 30.28 -19.29
CA ALA A 90 -17.20 29.62 -18.27
C ALA A 90 -17.69 28.25 -18.71
N ALA A 91 -18.11 28.09 -20.00
CA ALA A 91 -18.49 26.82 -20.57
C ALA A 91 -17.30 25.84 -20.66
N ALA A 92 -16.12 26.33 -21.10
CA ALA A 92 -14.90 25.54 -21.13
C ALA A 92 -14.45 25.10 -19.71
N ALA A 93 -14.52 26.02 -18.73
CA ALA A 93 -14.23 25.69 -17.34
C ALA A 93 -15.23 24.67 -16.76
N ALA A 94 -16.52 24.78 -17.09
CA ALA A 94 -17.54 23.81 -16.70
C ALA A 94 -17.29 22.42 -17.31
N VAL A 95 -16.87 22.36 -18.58
CA VAL A 95 -16.50 21.08 -19.25
C VAL A 95 -15.26 20.48 -18.63
N VAL A 96 -14.23 21.27 -18.30
CA VAL A 96 -13.02 20.79 -17.59
C VAL A 96 -13.37 20.32 -16.19
N LEU A 97 -14.18 21.07 -15.45
CA LEU A 97 -14.64 20.65 -14.10
C LEU A 97 -15.51 19.39 -14.16
N LEU A 98 -16.38 19.28 -15.17
CA LEU A 98 -17.16 18.07 -15.40
C LEU A 98 -16.26 16.88 -15.80
N ALA A 99 -15.26 17.09 -16.66
CA ALA A 99 -14.29 16.06 -17.02
C ALA A 99 -13.44 15.63 -15.82
N VAL A 100 -12.98 16.58 -14.99
CA VAL A 100 -12.26 16.29 -13.74
C VAL A 100 -13.17 15.59 -12.74
N ALA A 101 -14.43 16.04 -12.58
CA ALA A 101 -15.41 15.37 -11.74
C ALA A 101 -15.73 13.94 -12.23
N LEU A 102 -15.85 13.75 -13.56
CA LEU A 102 -16.03 12.44 -14.15
C LEU A 102 -14.76 11.54 -14.01
N GLN A 103 -13.57 12.12 -14.09
CA GLN A 103 -12.32 11.40 -13.81
C GLN A 103 -12.20 11.04 -12.32
N LEU A 104 -12.58 11.94 -11.41
CA LEU A 104 -12.63 11.67 -9.98
C LEU A 104 -13.72 10.65 -9.62
N ALA A 105 -14.85 10.66 -10.34
CA ALA A 105 -15.90 9.66 -10.19
C ALA A 105 -15.56 8.31 -10.82
N ARG A 106 -14.70 8.30 -11.85
CA ARG A 106 -14.15 7.11 -12.49
C ARG A 106 -12.85 6.62 -11.86
N SER A 107 -12.26 7.40 -10.94
CA SER A 107 -11.17 6.90 -10.11
C SER A 107 -11.71 5.68 -9.36
N PRO A 108 -11.05 4.52 -9.43
CA PRO A 108 -11.49 3.35 -8.67
C PRO A 108 -11.67 3.79 -7.23
N ALA A 109 -12.82 3.45 -6.66
CA ALA A 109 -13.27 3.89 -5.34
C ALA A 109 -12.06 3.97 -4.41
N ARG A 110 -11.81 5.16 -3.84
CA ARG A 110 -10.72 5.37 -2.88
C ARG A 110 -10.82 4.24 -1.88
N SER A 111 -9.88 3.33 -2.00
CA SER A 111 -9.80 2.16 -1.13
C SER A 111 -9.91 2.67 0.29
N GLY A 112 -10.92 2.21 1.03
CA GLY A 112 -11.00 2.50 2.46
C GLY A 112 -9.68 2.15 3.15
N PRO A 113 -9.49 2.50 4.41
CA PRO A 113 -8.25 2.17 5.11
C PRO A 113 -7.94 0.68 4.91
N PRO A 114 -6.66 0.31 4.73
CA PRO A 114 -6.28 -1.07 4.49
C PRO A 114 -6.80 -1.96 5.61
N SER A 115 -7.24 -3.18 5.26
CA SER A 115 -7.73 -4.13 6.26
C SER A 115 -6.63 -4.47 7.27
N GLY A 116 -7.00 -4.81 8.49
CA GLY A 116 -6.05 -5.24 9.51
C GLY A 116 -5.17 -6.40 9.03
N LEU A 117 -5.76 -7.33 8.25
CA LEU A 117 -5.04 -8.44 7.64
C LEU A 117 -3.98 -7.98 6.62
N ALA A 118 -4.33 -7.04 5.74
CA ALA A 118 -3.40 -6.50 4.75
C ALA A 118 -2.25 -5.73 5.41
N THR A 119 -2.56 -4.97 6.45
CA THR A 119 -1.55 -4.24 7.24
C THR A 119 -0.60 -5.19 7.95
N ALA A 120 -1.13 -6.24 8.60
CA ALA A 120 -0.32 -7.24 9.29
C ALA A 120 0.60 -8.01 8.31
N ALA A 121 0.10 -8.36 7.12
CA ALA A 121 0.89 -9.02 6.10
C ALA A 121 2.02 -8.13 5.56
N ALA A 122 1.73 -6.86 5.30
CA ALA A 122 2.73 -5.89 4.85
C ALA A 122 3.82 -5.67 5.92
N ASP A 123 3.44 -5.48 7.19
CA ASP A 123 4.38 -5.33 8.29
C ASP A 123 5.28 -6.57 8.44
N ALA A 124 4.69 -7.77 8.47
CA ALA A 124 5.45 -9.01 8.57
C ALA A 124 6.42 -9.18 7.39
N HIS A 125 6.00 -8.84 6.17
CA HIS A 125 6.84 -8.89 4.98
C HIS A 125 8.03 -7.92 5.07
N LEU A 126 7.81 -6.66 5.43
CA LEU A 126 8.87 -5.66 5.59
C LEU A 126 9.86 -6.03 6.68
N ARG A 127 9.37 -6.56 7.81
CA ARG A 127 10.23 -7.04 8.89
C ARG A 127 11.03 -8.28 8.51
N PHE A 128 10.47 -9.16 7.67
CA PHE A 128 11.20 -10.29 7.10
C PHE A 128 12.32 -9.78 6.18
N LEU A 129 12.05 -8.82 5.28
CA LEU A 129 13.05 -8.23 4.38
C LEU A 129 14.19 -7.54 5.12
N SER A 130 13.89 -6.86 6.24
CA SER A 130 14.89 -6.17 7.06
C SER A 130 15.64 -7.10 8.03
N GLY A 131 15.37 -8.42 8.00
CA GLY A 131 15.99 -9.39 8.92
C GLY A 131 15.46 -9.34 10.35
N GLN A 132 14.46 -8.51 10.65
CA GLN A 132 13.84 -8.41 11.98
C GLN A 132 12.86 -9.56 12.27
N LEU A 133 12.51 -10.33 11.24
CA LEU A 133 11.58 -11.44 11.32
C LEU A 133 12.21 -12.71 10.70
N PRO A 134 13.23 -13.33 11.34
CA PRO A 134 13.87 -14.53 10.82
C PRO A 134 12.89 -15.69 10.79
N LEU A 135 13.06 -16.61 9.83
CA LEU A 135 12.27 -17.83 9.73
C LEU A 135 12.59 -18.77 10.93
N GLU A 136 11.58 -19.44 11.45
CA GLU A 136 11.71 -20.42 12.55
C GLU A 136 11.86 -21.84 12.02
N VAL A 137 11.35 -22.09 10.81
CA VAL A 137 11.62 -23.29 10.03
C VAL A 137 12.11 -22.88 8.65
N GLY A 138 13.31 -23.32 8.28
CA GLY A 138 13.90 -23.12 6.94
C GLY A 138 13.84 -24.41 6.17
N SER A 139 12.98 -24.50 5.14
CA SER A 139 12.88 -25.67 4.28
C SER A 139 12.24 -25.29 2.95
N SER A 140 12.67 -25.97 1.89
CA SER A 140 12.04 -25.90 0.57
C SER A 140 10.93 -26.94 0.38
N SER A 141 10.70 -27.82 1.37
CA SER A 141 9.61 -28.80 1.37
C SER A 141 8.35 -28.23 2.00
N GLY A 142 7.28 -28.12 1.20
CA GLY A 142 5.96 -27.70 1.69
C GLY A 142 5.41 -28.62 2.78
N GLU A 143 5.67 -29.92 2.67
CA GLU A 143 5.26 -30.91 3.67
C GLU A 143 5.98 -30.68 5.02
N GLU A 144 7.29 -30.44 5.01
CA GLU A 144 8.07 -30.17 6.22
C GLU A 144 7.62 -28.90 6.91
N VAL A 145 7.42 -27.80 6.17
CA VAL A 145 6.93 -26.55 6.71
C VAL A 145 5.48 -26.69 7.22
N THR A 146 4.62 -27.39 6.49
CA THR A 146 3.25 -27.68 6.94
C THR A 146 3.24 -28.47 8.25
N ARG A 147 4.06 -29.54 8.35
CA ARG A 147 4.20 -30.35 9.56
C ARG A 147 4.73 -29.52 10.74
N TRP A 148 5.62 -28.58 10.50
CA TRP A 148 6.13 -27.69 11.55
C TRP A 148 5.03 -26.81 12.14
N PHE A 149 4.05 -26.34 11.33
CA PHE A 149 2.92 -25.56 11.82
C PHE A 149 1.87 -26.37 12.57
N GLN A 150 1.81 -27.68 12.38
CA GLN A 150 0.84 -28.55 13.06
C GLN A 150 0.92 -28.41 14.58
N GLY A 151 -0.23 -28.13 15.22
CA GLY A 151 -0.32 -27.91 16.67
C GLY A 151 0.25 -26.57 17.17
N ARG A 152 0.81 -25.73 16.27
CA ARG A 152 1.31 -24.39 16.61
C ARG A 152 0.36 -23.27 16.19
N VAL A 153 -0.49 -23.51 15.19
CA VAL A 153 -1.58 -22.63 14.78
C VAL A 153 -2.93 -23.32 15.07
N PRO A 154 -4.01 -22.56 15.33
CA PRO A 154 -5.32 -23.14 15.65
C PRO A 154 -6.12 -23.64 14.43
N PHE A 155 -5.46 -23.87 13.30
CA PHE A 155 -6.05 -24.31 12.05
C PHE A 155 -5.14 -25.30 11.31
N HIS A 156 -5.72 -26.02 10.36
CA HIS A 156 -4.93 -26.88 9.49
C HIS A 156 -4.40 -26.08 8.31
N LEU A 157 -3.07 -25.96 8.21
CA LEU A 157 -2.38 -25.31 7.09
C LEU A 157 -1.94 -26.36 6.08
N THR A 158 -2.30 -26.18 4.82
CA THR A 158 -1.72 -26.93 3.70
C THR A 158 -1.07 -25.96 2.75
N LEU A 159 0.24 -26.12 2.55
CA LEU A 159 0.95 -25.29 1.57
C LEU A 159 0.81 -25.92 0.19
N PRO A 160 0.54 -25.11 -0.84
CA PRO A 160 0.46 -25.61 -2.20
C PRO A 160 1.85 -26.12 -2.64
N ASP A 161 1.89 -27.36 -3.07
CA ASP A 161 3.05 -27.95 -3.74
C ASP A 161 2.58 -28.53 -5.08
N TYR A 162 2.88 -27.80 -6.15
CA TYR A 162 2.49 -28.23 -7.49
C TYR A 162 3.61 -29.01 -8.13
N PRO A 163 3.34 -30.25 -8.58
CA PRO A 163 4.28 -30.98 -9.40
C PRO A 163 4.54 -30.22 -10.69
N VAL A 164 5.80 -30.01 -11.01
CA VAL A 164 6.24 -29.48 -12.30
C VAL A 164 6.42 -30.62 -13.28
N GLY A 165 5.94 -30.47 -14.51
CA GLY A 165 6.16 -31.43 -15.57
C GLY A 165 7.63 -31.56 -15.94
N PRO A 166 8.02 -32.63 -16.68
CA PRO A 166 9.39 -32.79 -17.17
C PRO A 166 9.82 -31.58 -18.00
N GLY A 167 10.89 -30.90 -17.57
CA GLY A 167 11.41 -29.68 -18.20
C GLY A 167 10.77 -28.37 -17.77
N GLU A 168 9.76 -28.37 -16.94
CA GLU A 168 9.18 -27.17 -16.35
C GLU A 168 9.94 -26.76 -15.08
N ARG A 169 10.07 -25.44 -14.86
CA ARG A 169 10.67 -24.87 -13.65
C ARG A 169 9.59 -24.29 -12.75
N LYS A 170 9.73 -24.48 -11.43
CA LYS A 170 8.90 -23.75 -10.46
C LYS A 170 9.29 -22.28 -10.52
N PHE A 171 8.28 -21.38 -10.64
CA PHE A 171 8.49 -19.93 -10.64
C PHE A 171 8.78 -19.36 -9.26
N TYR A 172 8.68 -20.19 -8.22
CA TYR A 172 8.94 -19.80 -6.85
C TYR A 172 9.65 -20.92 -6.10
N ARG A 173 10.39 -20.55 -5.07
CA ARG A 173 11.03 -21.44 -4.13
C ARG A 173 10.53 -21.11 -2.73
N LEU A 174 10.05 -22.10 -1.99
CA LEU A 174 9.73 -21.97 -0.57
C LEU A 174 11.04 -21.76 0.21
N LEU A 175 11.05 -20.77 1.10
CA LEU A 175 12.18 -20.49 2.00
C LEU A 175 11.95 -21.04 3.39
N GLY A 176 10.69 -21.13 3.81
CA GLY A 176 10.30 -21.60 5.14
C GLY A 176 9.16 -20.80 5.73
N GLY A 177 8.99 -20.88 7.05
CA GLY A 177 7.92 -20.21 7.74
C GLY A 177 8.24 -19.85 9.18
N ARG A 178 7.31 -19.12 9.79
CA ARG A 178 7.33 -18.77 11.22
C ARG A 178 5.95 -18.45 11.76
N LEU A 179 5.81 -18.44 13.06
CA LEU A 179 4.61 -17.93 13.74
C LEU A 179 4.66 -16.39 13.76
N VAL A 180 3.51 -15.77 13.55
CA VAL A 180 3.29 -14.34 13.73
C VAL A 180 2.00 -14.11 14.51
N ASN A 181 1.94 -13.03 15.29
CA ASN A 181 0.70 -12.65 15.97
C ASN A 181 -0.19 -11.85 14.99
N VAL A 182 -1.43 -12.28 14.86
CA VAL A 182 -2.44 -11.62 14.02
C VAL A 182 -3.73 -11.49 14.81
N GLY A 183 -4.02 -10.27 15.30
CA GLY A 183 -5.26 -9.99 16.02
C GLY A 183 -5.39 -10.68 17.40
N GLY A 184 -4.28 -11.10 18.00
CA GLY A 184 -4.24 -11.76 19.31
C GLY A 184 -4.00 -13.27 19.24
N ASP A 185 -4.11 -13.88 18.07
CA ASP A 185 -3.81 -15.31 17.84
C ASP A 185 -2.57 -15.50 16.95
N TYR A 186 -2.10 -16.74 16.87
CA TYR A 186 -1.02 -17.11 16.00
C TYR A 186 -1.50 -17.33 14.56
N GLY A 187 -0.84 -16.68 13.61
CA GLY A 187 -0.92 -16.94 12.19
C GLY A 187 0.36 -17.58 11.64
N ALA A 188 0.25 -18.18 10.48
CA ALA A 188 1.38 -18.76 9.75
C ALA A 188 1.91 -17.75 8.74
N PHE A 189 3.14 -17.29 8.90
CA PHE A 189 3.88 -16.53 7.90
C PHE A 189 4.78 -17.47 7.13
N VAL A 190 4.65 -17.48 5.81
CA VAL A 190 5.42 -18.34 4.90
C VAL A 190 6.11 -17.48 3.86
N ALA A 191 7.41 -17.62 3.74
CA ALA A 191 8.22 -16.86 2.80
C ALA A 191 8.59 -17.70 1.58
N TYR A 192 8.47 -17.08 0.42
CA TYR A 192 8.87 -17.62 -0.87
C TYR A 192 9.82 -16.66 -1.57
N ARG A 193 10.51 -17.15 -2.57
CA ARG A 193 11.34 -16.38 -3.48
C ARG A 193 10.98 -16.75 -4.91
N LEU A 194 10.74 -15.75 -5.74
CA LEU A 194 10.49 -15.94 -7.16
C LEU A 194 11.79 -16.32 -7.90
N ASP A 195 11.66 -16.75 -9.14
CA ASP A 195 12.79 -17.06 -10.04
C ASP A 195 13.68 -15.83 -10.33
N ASP A 196 13.12 -14.61 -10.25
CA ASP A 196 13.83 -13.33 -10.36
C ASP A 196 14.36 -12.81 -9.00
N GLU A 197 14.50 -13.71 -8.02
CA GLU A 197 15.01 -13.47 -6.66
C GLU A 197 14.16 -12.54 -5.79
N ARG A 198 13.01 -12.04 -6.26
CA ARG A 198 12.11 -11.20 -5.46
C ARG A 198 11.38 -12.01 -4.39
N PRO A 199 11.33 -11.50 -3.17
CA PRO A 199 10.61 -12.16 -2.09
C PRO A 199 9.11 -11.95 -2.20
N ILE A 200 8.36 -12.98 -1.84
CA ILE A 200 6.91 -12.98 -1.65
C ILE A 200 6.63 -13.63 -0.31
N SER A 201 5.62 -13.16 0.40
CA SER A 201 5.18 -13.82 1.62
C SER A 201 3.67 -14.04 1.66
N LEU A 202 3.28 -15.15 2.25
CA LEU A 202 1.91 -15.53 2.50
C LEU A 202 1.67 -15.54 4.02
N LEU A 203 0.70 -14.76 4.46
CA LEU A 203 0.19 -14.79 5.83
C LEU A 203 -1.15 -15.52 5.84
N VAL A 204 -1.30 -16.50 6.70
CA VAL A 204 -2.52 -17.28 6.87
C VAL A 204 -3.00 -17.21 8.32
N THR A 205 -4.29 -16.96 8.50
CA THR A 205 -4.94 -16.93 9.81
C THR A 205 -6.38 -17.43 9.73
N SER A 206 -7.06 -17.64 10.84
CA SER A 206 -8.49 -18.01 10.82
C SER A 206 -9.38 -16.82 10.43
N VAL A 207 -10.45 -17.06 9.67
CA VAL A 207 -11.42 -16.02 9.26
C VAL A 207 -12.04 -15.28 10.44
N GLY A 208 -12.17 -15.93 11.61
CA GLY A 208 -12.70 -15.32 12.81
C GLY A 208 -11.86 -14.16 13.35
N GLN A 209 -10.56 -14.15 13.07
CA GLN A 209 -9.61 -13.15 13.55
C GLN A 209 -9.52 -11.94 12.62
N GLN A 210 -9.38 -12.18 11.33
CA GLN A 210 -9.18 -11.11 10.35
C GLN A 210 -9.87 -11.47 9.04
N ARG A 211 -10.82 -10.68 8.62
CA ARG A 211 -11.50 -10.85 7.33
C ARG A 211 -10.88 -9.96 6.25
N PRO A 212 -10.71 -10.48 5.02
CA PRO A 212 -10.37 -9.64 3.89
C PRO A 212 -11.39 -8.53 3.70
N SER A 213 -10.92 -7.30 3.47
CA SER A 213 -11.79 -6.15 3.22
C SER A 213 -11.00 -4.99 2.61
N GLY A 214 -11.71 -4.02 2.01
CA GLY A 214 -11.12 -2.83 1.41
C GLY A 214 -10.41 -3.09 0.09
N GLY A 215 -9.86 -2.04 -0.50
CA GLY A 215 -9.13 -2.12 -1.76
C GLY A 215 -10.00 -2.37 -2.99
N GLU A 216 -9.34 -2.72 -4.07
CA GLU A 216 -9.98 -3.14 -5.31
C GLU A 216 -10.44 -4.59 -5.17
N VAL A 217 -11.69 -4.86 -5.57
CA VAL A 217 -12.31 -6.17 -5.41
C VAL A 217 -12.41 -6.85 -6.77
N THR A 218 -11.88 -8.06 -6.85
CA THR A 218 -11.97 -8.92 -8.03
C THR A 218 -12.46 -10.30 -7.63
N SER A 219 -13.41 -10.87 -8.36
CA SER A 219 -13.92 -12.22 -8.11
C SER A 219 -13.44 -13.18 -9.19
N PHE A 220 -13.01 -14.36 -8.77
CA PHE A 220 -12.63 -15.45 -9.67
C PHE A 220 -13.19 -16.76 -9.13
N GLY A 221 -14.07 -17.38 -9.90
CA GLY A 221 -14.84 -18.52 -9.41
C GLY A 221 -15.71 -18.12 -8.22
N ASN A 222 -15.58 -18.85 -7.11
CA ASN A 222 -16.25 -18.58 -5.84
C ASN A 222 -15.36 -17.81 -4.84
N LEU A 223 -14.19 -17.36 -5.26
CA LEU A 223 -13.28 -16.57 -4.42
C LEU A 223 -13.40 -15.08 -4.73
N THR A 224 -13.34 -14.27 -3.69
CA THR A 224 -13.28 -12.82 -3.78
C THR A 224 -11.94 -12.35 -3.25
N PHE A 225 -11.21 -11.62 -4.09
CA PHE A 225 -9.91 -11.07 -3.80
C PHE A 225 -10.01 -9.57 -3.56
N HIS A 226 -9.33 -9.10 -2.54
CA HIS A 226 -9.19 -7.70 -2.20
C HIS A 226 -7.73 -7.29 -2.43
N GLN A 227 -7.48 -6.40 -3.38
CA GLN A 227 -6.14 -5.92 -3.70
C GLN A 227 -5.93 -4.52 -3.13
N GLN A 228 -4.85 -4.32 -2.39
CA GLN A 228 -4.52 -3.05 -1.73
C GLN A 228 -3.04 -2.73 -1.90
N SER A 229 -2.71 -1.45 -1.86
CA SER A 229 -1.33 -0.99 -1.67
C SER A 229 -1.14 -0.60 -0.20
N VAL A 230 -0.18 -1.22 0.48
CA VAL A 230 0.13 -0.98 1.89
C VAL A 230 1.65 -0.80 2.03
N ASN A 231 2.08 0.38 2.46
CA ASN A 231 3.51 0.72 2.62
C ASN A 231 4.37 0.44 1.37
N GLY A 232 3.82 0.72 0.19
CA GLY A 232 4.49 0.47 -1.10
C GLY A 232 4.45 -0.98 -1.59
N LEU A 233 3.90 -1.89 -0.80
CA LEU A 233 3.70 -3.28 -1.19
C LEU A 233 2.31 -3.48 -1.81
N LYS A 234 2.22 -4.40 -2.76
CA LYS A 234 0.96 -4.97 -3.21
C LYS A 234 0.54 -6.08 -2.26
N VAL A 235 -0.64 -5.96 -1.67
CA VAL A 235 -1.22 -6.98 -0.79
C VAL A 235 -2.54 -7.46 -1.37
N ILE A 236 -2.66 -8.76 -1.56
CA ILE A 236 -3.87 -9.43 -2.03
C ILE A 236 -4.40 -10.28 -0.89
N THR A 237 -5.65 -10.05 -0.48
CA THR A 237 -6.28 -10.81 0.59
C THR A 237 -7.53 -11.53 0.09
N TRP A 238 -7.76 -12.74 0.58
CA TRP A 238 -8.97 -13.55 0.29
C TRP A 238 -9.26 -14.49 1.45
N SER A 239 -10.46 -15.07 1.45
CA SER A 239 -10.82 -16.14 2.38
C SER A 239 -11.22 -17.37 1.61
N ASP A 240 -10.79 -18.52 2.11
CA ASP A 240 -11.18 -19.84 1.60
C ASP A 240 -11.16 -20.86 2.75
N ASN A 241 -12.14 -21.77 2.77
CA ASN A 241 -12.24 -22.89 3.72
C ASN A 241 -12.04 -22.50 5.19
N GLY A 242 -12.60 -21.35 5.63
CA GLY A 242 -12.52 -20.87 7.01
C GLY A 242 -11.20 -20.20 7.37
N LEU A 243 -10.29 -20.03 6.42
CA LEU A 243 -9.03 -19.32 6.58
C LEU A 243 -9.05 -18.00 5.82
N SER A 244 -8.27 -17.05 6.31
CA SER A 244 -7.96 -15.79 5.63
C SER A 244 -6.49 -15.79 5.23
N TYR A 245 -6.26 -15.37 4.01
CA TYR A 245 -4.96 -15.34 3.37
C TYR A 245 -4.60 -13.92 3.00
N ALA A 246 -3.32 -13.56 3.12
CA ALA A 246 -2.78 -12.32 2.60
C ALA A 246 -1.42 -12.58 1.95
N LEU A 247 -1.32 -12.26 0.66
CA LEU A 247 -0.10 -12.36 -0.11
C LEU A 247 0.49 -10.96 -0.25
N ALA A 248 1.72 -10.77 0.23
CA ALA A 248 2.44 -9.49 0.15
C ALA A 248 3.67 -9.61 -0.75
N SER A 249 3.86 -8.62 -1.63
CA SER A 249 4.99 -8.53 -2.54
C SER A 249 5.25 -7.08 -2.96
N ASP A 250 6.47 -6.80 -3.44
CA ASP A 250 6.86 -5.54 -4.06
C ASP A 250 6.49 -5.46 -5.56
N LEU A 251 5.77 -6.47 -6.06
CA LEU A 251 5.37 -6.58 -7.47
C LEU A 251 4.36 -5.48 -7.82
N THR A 252 4.84 -4.35 -8.29
CA THR A 252 4.00 -3.24 -8.79
C THR A 252 3.34 -3.56 -10.13
N VAL A 253 3.84 -4.58 -10.86
CA VAL A 253 3.37 -4.95 -12.20
C VAL A 253 2.35 -6.06 -12.11
N GLN A 254 1.17 -5.77 -12.65
CA GLN A 254 0.06 -6.63 -13.05
C GLN A 254 0.11 -8.11 -12.61
N GLY A 255 -0.60 -8.37 -11.61
CA GLY A 255 -1.50 -9.40 -11.11
C GLY A 255 -1.07 -10.87 -11.15
N ALA A 256 -0.77 -11.43 -12.28
CA ALA A 256 -0.72 -12.87 -12.50
C ALA A 256 0.41 -13.61 -11.73
N ARG A 257 1.59 -13.03 -11.64
CA ARG A 257 2.74 -13.71 -11.01
C ARG A 257 2.56 -13.98 -9.52
N SER A 258 1.86 -13.08 -8.81
CA SER A 258 1.57 -13.28 -7.39
C SER A 258 0.57 -14.43 -7.18
N CYS A 259 -0.36 -14.64 -8.11
CA CYS A 259 -1.33 -15.72 -8.04
C CYS A 259 -0.70 -17.10 -8.34
N MET A 260 0.40 -17.12 -9.11
CA MET A 260 1.09 -18.37 -9.48
C MET A 260 1.76 -19.08 -8.28
N VAL A 261 1.95 -18.39 -7.16
CA VAL A 261 2.47 -19.02 -5.93
C VAL A 261 1.48 -20.04 -5.38
N CYS A 262 0.17 -19.77 -5.52
CA CYS A 262 -0.90 -20.65 -5.03
C CYS A 262 -1.58 -21.47 -6.14
N HIS A 263 -1.51 -20.98 -7.40
CA HIS A 263 -2.21 -21.55 -8.56
C HIS A 263 -1.21 -21.90 -9.68
N GLY A 264 -0.28 -22.80 -9.38
CA GLY A 264 0.86 -23.12 -10.27
C GLY A 264 0.59 -24.23 -11.28
N SER A 265 -0.60 -24.84 -11.33
CA SER A 265 -0.87 -25.87 -12.33
C SER A 265 -0.90 -25.28 -13.75
N PRO A 266 -0.49 -26.02 -14.80
CA PRO A 266 -0.50 -25.53 -16.18
C PRO A 266 -1.88 -25.07 -16.67
N GLU A 267 -2.95 -25.64 -16.15
CA GLU A 267 -4.33 -25.26 -16.49
C GLU A 267 -4.75 -23.96 -15.78
N GLU A 268 -4.40 -23.82 -14.52
CA GLU A 268 -4.67 -22.60 -13.75
C GLU A 268 -3.86 -21.42 -14.25
N ARG A 269 -2.59 -21.64 -14.63
CA ARG A 269 -1.76 -20.60 -15.27
C ARG A 269 -2.41 -20.04 -16.53
N ARG A 270 -2.86 -20.88 -17.45
CA ARG A 270 -3.57 -20.45 -18.67
C ARG A 270 -4.83 -19.66 -18.38
N ARG A 271 -5.57 -20.01 -17.32
CA ARG A 271 -6.74 -19.23 -16.88
C ARG A 271 -6.38 -17.88 -16.33
N ILE A 272 -5.29 -17.78 -15.53
CA ILE A 272 -4.82 -16.54 -14.91
C ILE A 272 -4.21 -15.63 -15.97
N GLU A 273 -3.43 -16.14 -16.90
CA GLU A 273 -2.86 -15.41 -18.02
C GLU A 273 -3.94 -14.81 -18.93
N GLY A 274 -4.98 -15.58 -19.24
CA GLY A 274 -6.15 -15.10 -20.01
C GLY A 274 -6.97 -14.03 -19.28
N PHE A 275 -6.85 -13.91 -17.96
CA PHE A 275 -7.53 -12.88 -17.17
C PHE A 275 -6.73 -11.56 -17.08
N THR A 276 -5.44 -11.60 -17.33
CA THR A 276 -4.54 -10.44 -17.20
C THR A 276 -4.21 -9.77 -18.54
N GLU A 277 -4.54 -10.34 -19.66
CA GLU A 277 -4.43 -9.67 -20.95
C GLU A 277 -5.58 -8.68 -21.13
N PRO A 278 -5.29 -7.37 -21.30
CA PRO A 278 -6.32 -6.44 -21.74
C PRO A 278 -6.81 -6.88 -23.13
N THR A 279 -8.11 -7.07 -23.27
CA THR A 279 -8.74 -7.34 -24.56
C THR A 279 -8.21 -6.28 -25.56
N PRO A 280 -7.58 -6.68 -26.67
CA PRO A 280 -7.14 -5.73 -27.69
C PRO A 280 -8.36 -4.97 -28.19
N PRO A 281 -8.27 -3.64 -28.43
CA PRO A 281 -9.35 -2.87 -29.01
C PRO A 281 -9.73 -3.53 -30.35
N GLY A 282 -11.01 -3.89 -30.47
CA GLY A 282 -11.54 -4.45 -31.70
C GLY A 282 -11.23 -3.53 -32.90
N PRO A 283 -11.10 -4.08 -34.12
CA PRO A 283 -10.82 -3.29 -35.30
C PRO A 283 -11.94 -2.27 -35.50
N ILE A 284 -11.51 -0.99 -35.75
CA ILE A 284 -12.37 0.15 -36.12
C ILE A 284 -12.97 -0.08 -37.50
#